data_d46afe4ba101e2b6609c6f69355a49ff
#
_entry.id   d46afe4ba101e2b6609c6f69355a49ff
#
_cell.length_a   1.000
_cell.length_b   1.000
_cell.length_c   1.000
_cell.angle_alpha   90.00
_cell.angle_beta   90.00
_cell.angle_gamma   90.00
#
_symmetry.space_group_name_H-M   'P 1'
#
loop_
_entity.id
_entity.type
_entity.pdbx_description
1 polymer ?
#
loop_
_entity_poly.entity_id
_entity_poly.type
_entity_poly.pdbx_seq_one_letter_code
_entity_poly.pdbx_strand_id
1 'polypeptide(L)'
;MQKIIMTLIVLSMAIPMTLMAGDKEEIIEQIMKGNAYMNKNKKTMQEYSTKGALEFWSSGGLIHEISPLGRPDYYDSINMTIKHIEVIVLVPGKAAVAMYYSEGSMKPKGSPAVSHYMTRVTQAYVKEGDGWKIRASHWSPITGGSGTSQASTN
;
A
#
# COMPACT_ATOMS: atom_id res chain seq x y z
N MET A 1 39.77 -36.05 51.34
CA MET A 1 38.65 -36.28 50.41
C MET A 1 37.96 -34.94 50.17
N GLN A 2 38.31 -34.27 49.05
CA GLN A 2 37.85 -32.92 48.71
C GLN A 2 36.70 -33.08 47.73
N LYS A 3 35.48 -32.67 48.11
CA LYS A 3 34.32 -32.70 47.23
C LYS A 3 34.32 -31.44 46.35
N ILE A 4 34.53 -31.61 45.06
CA ILE A 4 34.40 -30.56 44.04
C ILE A 4 32.89 -30.41 43.73
N ILE A 5 32.31 -29.29 44.14
CA ILE A 5 30.97 -28.91 43.76
C ILE A 5 31.06 -28.20 42.39
N MET A 6 30.61 -28.87 41.36
CA MET A 6 30.53 -28.33 39.99
C MET A 6 29.25 -27.53 39.84
N THR A 7 29.32 -26.20 39.94
CA THR A 7 28.19 -25.30 39.74
C THR A 7 27.97 -25.15 38.24
N LEU A 8 26.86 -25.72 37.75
CA LEU A 8 26.45 -25.59 36.34
C LEU A 8 25.77 -24.21 36.18
N ILE A 9 26.43 -23.24 35.57
CA ILE A 9 25.87 -21.96 35.20
C ILE A 9 25.11 -22.17 33.91
N VAL A 10 23.78 -22.25 34.00
CA VAL A 10 22.89 -22.19 32.82
C VAL A 10 22.77 -20.74 32.38
N LEU A 11 23.58 -20.38 31.36
CA LEU A 11 23.48 -19.09 30.70
C LEU A 11 22.25 -19.11 29.77
N SER A 12 21.11 -18.63 30.27
CA SER A 12 19.91 -18.41 29.44
C SER A 12 20.19 -17.26 28.48
N MET A 13 20.53 -17.56 27.21
CA MET A 13 20.55 -16.60 26.14
C MET A 13 19.09 -16.17 25.89
N ALA A 14 18.67 -15.04 26.45
CA ALA A 14 17.48 -14.33 26.02
C ALA A 14 17.72 -13.84 24.59
N ILE A 15 17.29 -14.62 23.61
CA ILE A 15 17.23 -14.17 22.21
C ILE A 15 16.21 -13.05 22.21
N PRO A 16 16.58 -11.80 21.84
CA PRO A 16 15.58 -10.76 21.65
C PRO A 16 14.63 -11.23 20.58
N MET A 17 13.38 -11.56 20.93
CA MET A 17 12.30 -11.68 19.96
C MET A 17 12.13 -10.28 19.38
N THR A 18 12.80 -9.98 18.29
CA THR A 18 12.41 -8.88 17.42
C THR A 18 10.98 -9.17 17.01
N LEU A 19 10.06 -8.35 17.52
CA LEU A 19 8.66 -8.40 17.11
C LEU A 19 8.64 -8.06 15.62
N MET A 20 8.71 -9.07 14.76
CA MET A 20 8.55 -8.86 13.33
C MET A 20 7.11 -8.40 13.12
N ALA A 21 6.94 -7.26 12.46
CA ALA A 21 5.62 -6.81 12.03
C ALA A 21 4.95 -7.96 11.26
N GLY A 22 3.69 -8.23 11.54
CA GLY A 22 2.94 -9.23 10.80
C GLY A 22 2.62 -8.74 9.39
N ASP A 23 2.20 -9.64 8.53
CA ASP A 23 1.81 -9.32 7.14
C ASP A 23 0.83 -8.15 7.05
N LYS A 24 -0.10 -8.06 8.00
CA LYS A 24 -1.09 -6.97 8.09
C LYS A 24 -0.42 -5.63 8.36
N GLU A 25 0.45 -5.58 9.35
CA GLU A 25 1.17 -4.37 9.77
C GLU A 25 2.12 -3.90 8.69
N GLU A 26 2.83 -4.80 8.01
CA GLU A 26 3.72 -4.47 6.88
C GLU A 26 2.96 -3.78 5.75
N ILE A 27 1.78 -4.30 5.37
CA ILE A 27 0.95 -3.73 4.32
C ILE A 27 0.39 -2.36 4.73
N ILE A 28 -0.11 -2.22 5.97
CA ILE A 28 -0.60 -0.95 6.49
C ILE A 28 0.51 0.10 6.45
N GLU A 29 1.71 -0.25 6.92
CA GLU A 29 2.86 0.65 6.91
C GLU A 29 3.23 1.07 5.48
N GLN A 30 3.23 0.14 4.54
CA GLN A 30 3.51 0.42 3.13
C GLN A 30 2.49 1.41 2.54
N ILE A 31 1.19 1.22 2.80
CA ILE A 31 0.13 2.14 2.36
C ILE A 31 0.35 3.55 2.93
N MET A 32 0.63 3.64 4.23
CA MET A 32 0.83 4.92 4.91
C MET A 32 2.12 5.63 4.44
N LYS A 33 3.20 4.90 4.24
CA LYS A 33 4.46 5.43 3.67
C LYS A 33 4.26 5.95 2.25
N GLY A 34 3.54 5.18 1.42
CA GLY A 34 3.21 5.59 0.05
C GLY A 34 2.41 6.89 0.01
N ASN A 35 1.40 7.02 0.88
CA ASN A 35 0.59 8.24 1.00
C ASN A 35 1.44 9.44 1.48
N ALA A 36 2.26 9.27 2.50
CA ALA A 36 3.14 10.32 3.00
C ALA A 36 4.15 10.78 1.92
N TYR A 37 4.73 9.84 1.18
CA TYR A 37 5.62 10.14 0.07
C TYR A 37 4.92 10.94 -1.02
N MET A 38 3.72 10.52 -1.42
CA MET A 38 2.92 11.18 -2.46
C MET A 38 2.57 12.62 -2.08
N ASN A 39 2.10 12.86 -0.87
CA ASN A 39 1.80 14.21 -0.37
C ASN A 39 3.05 15.11 -0.37
N LYS A 40 4.19 14.58 0.04
CA LYS A 40 5.47 15.32 0.10
C LYS A 40 6.04 15.60 -1.29
N ASN A 41 6.07 14.59 -2.15
CA ASN A 41 6.83 14.64 -3.42
C ASN A 41 5.94 14.95 -4.63
N LYS A 42 4.62 15.01 -4.46
CA LYS A 42 3.64 15.24 -5.55
C LYS A 42 3.79 14.21 -6.69
N LYS A 43 4.07 12.98 -6.29
CA LYS A 43 4.31 11.86 -7.18
C LYS A 43 3.91 10.57 -6.48
N THR A 44 3.22 9.65 -7.18
CA THR A 44 2.93 8.33 -6.63
C THR A 44 4.20 7.51 -6.46
N MET A 45 4.21 6.68 -5.41
CA MET A 45 5.19 5.63 -5.18
C MET A 45 4.40 4.37 -4.85
N GLN A 46 4.23 3.51 -5.83
CA GLN A 46 3.59 2.22 -5.66
C GLN A 46 4.53 1.12 -6.15
N GLU A 47 4.53 0.01 -5.43
CA GLU A 47 5.34 -1.14 -5.78
C GLU A 47 4.46 -2.23 -6.39
N TYR A 48 4.65 -2.48 -7.67
CA TYR A 48 3.88 -3.47 -8.41
C TYR A 48 4.60 -4.81 -8.48
N SER A 49 3.80 -5.88 -8.62
CA SER A 49 4.29 -7.23 -8.86
C SER A 49 5.22 -7.30 -10.09
N THR A 50 6.17 -8.22 -10.07
CA THR A 50 7.03 -8.52 -11.24
C THR A 50 6.22 -8.96 -12.45
N LYS A 51 4.96 -9.35 -12.27
CA LYS A 51 3.98 -9.65 -13.33
C LYS A 51 3.11 -8.44 -13.70
N GLY A 52 3.40 -7.25 -13.20
CA GLY A 52 2.57 -6.06 -13.33
C GLY A 52 1.31 -6.12 -12.48
N ALA A 53 0.38 -5.21 -12.72
CA ALA A 53 -0.91 -5.16 -12.03
C ALA A 53 -2.05 -4.81 -12.98
N LEU A 54 -3.28 -5.10 -12.52
CA LEU A 54 -4.51 -4.68 -13.18
C LEU A 54 -5.22 -3.64 -12.31
N GLU A 55 -5.66 -2.54 -12.90
CA GLU A 55 -6.27 -1.45 -12.14
C GLU A 55 -7.57 -0.95 -12.79
N PHE A 56 -8.60 -0.73 -11.96
CA PHE A 56 -9.71 0.14 -12.27
C PHE A 56 -9.50 1.49 -11.57
N TRP A 57 -9.49 2.57 -12.33
CA TRP A 57 -9.28 3.91 -11.81
C TRP A 57 -10.58 4.58 -11.39
N SER A 58 -10.47 5.53 -10.48
CA SER A 58 -11.61 6.32 -9.97
C SER A 58 -12.27 7.22 -11.03
N SER A 59 -11.61 7.42 -12.17
CA SER A 59 -12.18 8.09 -13.35
C SER A 59 -13.22 7.25 -14.10
N GLY A 60 -13.33 5.95 -13.78
CA GLY A 60 -14.11 4.97 -14.54
C GLY A 60 -13.33 4.44 -15.75
N GLY A 61 -14.04 3.82 -16.68
CA GLY A 61 -13.46 3.26 -17.89
C GLY A 61 -13.06 1.79 -17.78
N LEU A 62 -12.26 1.36 -18.74
CA LEU A 62 -11.81 -0.03 -18.85
C LEU A 62 -10.68 -0.32 -17.89
N ILE A 63 -10.35 -1.60 -17.79
CA ILE A 63 -9.20 -2.05 -16.99
C ILE A 63 -7.89 -1.57 -17.59
N HIS A 64 -6.98 -1.12 -16.75
CA HIS A 64 -5.64 -0.70 -17.12
C HIS A 64 -4.62 -1.77 -16.73
N GLU A 65 -3.71 -2.07 -17.63
CA GLU A 65 -2.55 -2.91 -17.35
C GLU A 65 -1.37 -2.01 -16.95
N ILE A 66 -0.84 -2.28 -15.76
CA ILE A 66 0.31 -1.57 -15.21
C ILE A 66 1.54 -2.45 -15.32
N SER A 67 2.59 -1.94 -15.96
CA SER A 67 3.85 -2.68 -16.07
C SER A 67 4.52 -2.89 -14.70
N PRO A 68 5.42 -3.87 -14.55
CA PRO A 68 6.20 -4.05 -13.32
C PRO A 68 6.98 -2.81 -12.88
N LEU A 69 7.40 -1.98 -13.81
CA LEU A 69 8.11 -0.72 -13.52
C LEU A 69 7.17 0.36 -12.97
N GLY A 70 5.87 0.10 -13.00
CA GLY A 70 4.87 1.07 -12.60
C GLY A 70 4.73 2.23 -13.60
N ARG A 71 3.82 3.12 -13.28
CA ARG A 71 3.63 4.39 -13.96
C ARG A 71 3.42 5.45 -12.88
N PRO A 72 4.41 6.27 -12.59
CA PRO A 72 4.23 7.30 -11.59
C PRO A 72 3.29 8.40 -12.10
N ASP A 73 2.25 8.68 -11.33
CA ASP A 73 1.43 9.87 -11.54
C ASP A 73 2.08 11.08 -10.87
N TYR A 74 1.98 12.22 -11.52
CA TYR A 74 2.52 13.49 -11.05
C TYR A 74 1.41 14.48 -10.79
N TYR A 75 1.59 15.32 -9.77
CA TYR A 75 0.59 16.28 -9.32
C TYR A 75 1.17 17.69 -9.25
N ASP A 76 0.38 18.70 -9.62
CA ASP A 76 0.69 20.10 -9.34
C ASP A 76 0.47 20.37 -7.83
N SER A 77 -0.60 19.80 -7.27
CA SER A 77 -0.89 19.80 -5.83
C SER A 77 -1.59 18.50 -5.44
N ILE A 78 -1.34 18.04 -4.21
CA ILE A 78 -2.02 16.90 -3.64
C ILE A 78 -1.96 16.96 -2.12
N ASN A 79 -3.09 16.65 -1.48
CA ASN A 79 -3.22 16.51 -0.04
C ASN A 79 -4.26 15.43 0.24
N MET A 80 -3.78 14.20 0.49
CA MET A 80 -4.60 13.00 0.66
C MET A 80 -4.43 12.42 2.05
N THR A 81 -5.53 11.94 2.60
CA THR A 81 -5.58 11.20 3.86
C THR A 81 -6.13 9.81 3.60
N ILE A 82 -5.46 8.81 4.14
CA ILE A 82 -5.94 7.42 4.14
C ILE A 82 -6.65 7.14 5.47
N LYS A 83 -7.81 6.49 5.40
CA LYS A 83 -8.63 6.17 6.57
C LYS A 83 -9.12 4.73 6.53
N HIS A 84 -9.32 4.16 7.73
CA HIS A 84 -9.97 2.85 7.91
C HIS A 84 -9.31 1.73 7.10
N ILE A 85 -7.99 1.56 7.25
CA ILE A 85 -7.28 0.49 6.56
C ILE A 85 -7.61 -0.84 7.22
N GLU A 86 -8.24 -1.73 6.47
CA GLU A 86 -8.44 -3.13 6.84
C GLU A 86 -7.63 -4.02 5.90
N VAL A 87 -6.90 -4.98 6.48
CA VAL A 87 -6.11 -5.96 5.73
C VAL A 87 -6.58 -7.36 6.08
N ILE A 88 -6.92 -8.12 5.05
CA ILE A 88 -7.28 -9.53 5.14
C ILE A 88 -6.12 -10.34 4.56
N VAL A 89 -5.40 -11.06 5.41
CA VAL A 89 -4.36 -11.99 4.96
C VAL A 89 -5.06 -13.25 4.45
N LEU A 90 -4.98 -13.48 3.14
CA LEU A 90 -5.59 -14.63 2.48
C LEU A 90 -4.74 -15.88 2.64
N VAL A 91 -3.43 -15.72 2.46
CA VAL A 91 -2.42 -16.76 2.65
C VAL A 91 -1.23 -16.14 3.34
N PRO A 92 -0.92 -16.52 4.61
CA PRO A 92 0.21 -15.96 5.35
C PRO A 92 1.51 -15.95 4.56
N GLY A 93 2.20 -14.81 4.53
CA GLY A 93 3.44 -14.61 3.81
C GLY A 93 3.34 -14.71 2.28
N LYS A 94 2.14 -14.72 1.69
CA LYS A 94 1.98 -14.90 0.23
C LYS A 94 0.98 -13.96 -0.42
N ALA A 95 -0.21 -13.78 0.17
CA ALA A 95 -1.27 -13.00 -0.45
C ALA A 95 -2.18 -12.35 0.58
N ALA A 96 -2.59 -11.12 0.30
CA ALA A 96 -3.51 -10.35 1.14
C ALA A 96 -4.35 -9.39 0.28
N VAL A 97 -5.44 -8.90 0.89
CA VAL A 97 -6.26 -7.82 0.34
C VAL A 97 -6.31 -6.69 1.37
N ALA A 98 -6.05 -5.46 0.94
CA ALA A 98 -6.28 -4.27 1.74
C ALA A 98 -7.49 -3.50 1.20
N MET A 99 -8.30 -2.98 2.12
CA MET A 99 -9.45 -2.12 1.82
C MET A 99 -9.35 -0.87 2.69
N TYR A 100 -9.55 0.31 2.09
CA TYR A 100 -9.45 1.58 2.80
C TYR A 100 -10.15 2.71 2.06
N TYR A 101 -10.23 3.87 2.71
CA TYR A 101 -10.71 5.10 2.09
C TYR A 101 -9.54 6.04 1.83
N SER A 102 -9.60 6.74 0.69
CA SER A 102 -8.68 7.81 0.33
C SER A 102 -9.49 9.07 0.06
N GLU A 103 -9.23 10.13 0.83
CA GLU A 103 -9.96 11.40 0.72
C GLU A 103 -9.01 12.60 0.74
N GLY A 104 -9.43 13.69 0.09
CA GLY A 104 -8.68 14.93 0.09
C GLY A 104 -8.88 15.75 -1.17
N SER A 105 -7.82 16.38 -1.64
CA SER A 105 -7.81 17.16 -2.86
C SER A 105 -6.56 16.90 -3.67
N MET A 106 -6.68 16.98 -4.99
CA MET A 106 -5.54 16.82 -5.88
C MET A 106 -5.71 17.59 -7.17
N LYS A 107 -4.60 17.93 -7.80
CA LYS A 107 -4.55 18.40 -9.18
C LYS A 107 -3.51 17.58 -9.93
N PRO A 108 -3.91 16.50 -10.61
CA PRO A 108 -3.00 15.75 -11.47
C PRO A 108 -2.44 16.64 -12.58
N LYS A 109 -1.19 16.42 -12.99
CA LYS A 109 -0.61 17.15 -14.11
C LYS A 109 -1.41 16.90 -15.38
N GLY A 110 -1.76 17.99 -16.07
CA GLY A 110 -2.54 17.91 -17.32
C GLY A 110 -4.03 17.61 -17.16
N SER A 111 -4.54 17.57 -15.93
CA SER A 111 -5.95 17.29 -15.63
C SER A 111 -6.57 18.38 -14.74
N PRO A 112 -7.91 18.51 -14.72
CA PRO A 112 -8.58 19.42 -13.80
C PRO A 112 -8.31 19.08 -12.33
N ALA A 113 -8.39 20.10 -11.46
CA ALA A 113 -8.33 19.91 -10.02
C ALA A 113 -9.58 19.20 -9.50
N VAL A 114 -9.38 18.33 -8.51
CA VAL A 114 -10.46 17.65 -7.77
C VAL A 114 -10.37 18.12 -6.32
N SER A 115 -11.34 18.93 -5.88
CA SER A 115 -11.36 19.51 -4.54
C SER A 115 -11.94 18.59 -3.48
N HIS A 116 -12.73 17.61 -3.89
CA HIS A 116 -13.39 16.65 -3.02
C HIS A 116 -13.22 15.23 -3.55
N TYR A 117 -11.96 14.79 -3.57
CA TYR A 117 -11.63 13.41 -3.91
C TYR A 117 -12.02 12.51 -2.75
N MET A 118 -12.85 11.52 -2.99
CA MET A 118 -13.30 10.59 -1.98
C MET A 118 -13.56 9.23 -2.62
N THR A 119 -12.69 8.27 -2.34
CA THR A 119 -12.75 6.94 -2.96
C THR A 119 -12.59 5.83 -1.93
N ARG A 120 -13.24 4.71 -2.22
CA ARG A 120 -12.95 3.42 -1.63
C ARG A 120 -11.94 2.70 -2.51
N VAL A 121 -10.99 2.05 -1.84
CA VAL A 121 -9.87 1.37 -2.50
C VAL A 121 -9.87 -0.08 -2.07
N THR A 122 -9.67 -0.97 -3.02
CA THR A 122 -9.37 -2.38 -2.77
C THR A 122 -8.09 -2.72 -3.53
N GLN A 123 -7.09 -3.26 -2.84
CA GLN A 123 -5.83 -3.67 -3.44
C GLN A 123 -5.50 -5.11 -3.05
N ALA A 124 -5.20 -5.93 -4.05
CA ALA A 124 -4.66 -7.26 -3.83
C ALA A 124 -3.13 -7.22 -3.84
N TYR A 125 -2.54 -7.77 -2.81
CA TYR A 125 -1.09 -7.85 -2.61
C TYR A 125 -0.60 -9.29 -2.75
N VAL A 126 0.60 -9.43 -3.31
CA VAL A 126 1.39 -10.67 -3.30
C VAL A 126 2.75 -10.38 -2.68
N LYS A 127 3.30 -11.32 -1.92
CA LYS A 127 4.65 -11.18 -1.38
C LYS A 127 5.66 -11.71 -2.40
N GLU A 128 6.59 -10.86 -2.81
CA GLU A 128 7.66 -11.18 -3.75
C GLU A 128 9.00 -10.74 -3.14
N GLY A 129 9.88 -11.72 -2.89
CA GLY A 129 11.06 -11.48 -2.07
C GLY A 129 10.66 -11.03 -0.66
N ASP A 130 11.25 -9.94 -0.19
CA ASP A 130 11.02 -9.41 1.16
C ASP A 130 9.89 -8.36 1.22
N GLY A 131 9.17 -8.11 0.11
CA GLY A 131 8.21 -7.00 0.04
C GLY A 131 6.84 -7.40 -0.50
N TRP A 132 5.82 -6.64 -0.06
CA TRP A 132 4.48 -6.74 -0.60
C TRP A 132 4.36 -5.91 -1.88
N LYS A 133 3.78 -6.52 -2.93
CA LYS A 133 3.62 -5.92 -4.26
C LYS A 133 2.15 -5.91 -4.66
N ILE A 134 1.71 -4.81 -5.28
CA ILE A 134 0.34 -4.68 -5.77
C ILE A 134 0.19 -5.54 -7.03
N ARG A 135 -0.83 -6.40 -7.05
CA ARG A 135 -1.19 -7.24 -8.21
C ARG A 135 -2.50 -6.80 -8.86
N ALA A 136 -3.40 -6.19 -8.09
CA ALA A 136 -4.61 -5.58 -8.61
C ALA A 136 -5.06 -4.42 -7.72
N SER A 137 -5.71 -3.41 -8.31
CA SER A 137 -6.31 -2.29 -7.58
C SER A 137 -7.67 -1.92 -8.16
N HIS A 138 -8.57 -1.49 -7.30
CA HIS A 138 -9.82 -0.87 -7.69
C HIS A 138 -10.06 0.40 -6.89
N TRP A 139 -10.21 1.51 -7.57
CA TRP A 139 -10.51 2.81 -7.02
C TRP A 139 -11.90 3.24 -7.49
N SER A 140 -12.84 3.49 -6.60
CA SER A 140 -14.18 3.91 -6.97
C SER A 140 -14.67 5.05 -6.10
N PRO A 141 -15.33 6.09 -6.67
CA PRO A 141 -15.88 7.18 -5.90
C PRO A 141 -16.92 6.70 -4.88
N ILE A 142 -16.97 7.37 -3.72
CA ILE A 142 -18.04 7.24 -2.75
C ILE A 142 -19.16 8.19 -3.16
N THR A 143 -20.41 7.89 -2.82
CA THR A 143 -21.54 8.78 -3.07
C THR A 143 -21.28 10.17 -2.46
N GLY A 144 -21.38 11.22 -3.27
CA GLY A 144 -21.03 12.59 -2.90
C GLY A 144 -19.54 12.94 -3.01
N GLY A 145 -18.68 11.96 -3.26
CA GLY A 145 -17.27 12.18 -3.59
C GLY A 145 -17.01 12.21 -5.09
N SER A 146 -15.87 12.77 -5.48
CA SER A 146 -15.40 12.79 -6.86
C SER A 146 -14.22 11.87 -7.05
N GLY A 147 -14.17 11.19 -8.19
CA GLY A 147 -12.96 10.54 -8.69
C GLY A 147 -12.14 11.52 -9.53
N THR A 148 -11.05 11.03 -10.12
CA THR A 148 -10.29 11.79 -11.11
C THR A 148 -11.05 11.89 -12.42
N SER A 149 -10.86 12.99 -13.16
CA SER A 149 -11.32 13.05 -14.55
C SER A 149 -10.50 12.09 -15.40
N GLN A 150 -11.18 11.35 -16.26
CA GLN A 150 -10.48 10.55 -17.25
C GLN A 150 -9.80 11.51 -18.25
N ALA A 151 -8.48 11.46 -18.33
CA ALA A 151 -7.81 12.02 -19.51
C ALA A 151 -8.22 11.13 -20.68
N SER A 152 -8.90 11.73 -21.68
CA SER A 152 -9.22 11.01 -22.92
C SER A 152 -7.91 10.62 -23.58
N THR A 153 -7.51 9.39 -23.45
CA THR A 153 -6.49 8.78 -24.31
C THR A 153 -7.23 8.30 -25.56
N ASN A 154 -7.37 9.18 -26.53
CA ASN A 154 -7.64 8.79 -27.91
C ASN A 154 -6.33 8.34 -28.54
#